data_729825b04d306b01dcc87dff37f8234c
#
_entry.id   729825b04d306b01dcc87dff37f8234c
#
_cell.length_a   1.000
_cell.length_b   1.000
_cell.length_c   1.000
_cell.angle_alpha   90.00
_cell.angle_beta   90.00
_cell.angle_gamma   90.00
#
_symmetry.space_group_name_H-M   'P 1'
#
loop_
_entity.id
_entity.type
_entity.pdbx_description
1 polymer ?
#
loop_
_entity_poly.entity_id
_entity_poly.type
_entity_poly.pdbx_seq_one_letter_code
_entity_poly.pdbx_strand_id
1 'polypeptide(L)'
;MSSSTSQTTSRAGRLTLPVEKRMDAQVAELLERLQADAVRNSDGTELPEIVNKLATKIYQTYFVGRGDQDWAQTHPRELTRIYLMSERTPALADGELSIDLMTNWFVDQVYPDTDCDVERWWQVIDRTTGDVIAPGAWHVDPAGLSVTMDQAQAGHVYTVGFLAVQRWDPTQMYNYLTNGWADDPQRIKESPYDIRYPQTWQHVRHTLDQWLADNPQVDVVRFTTFFYHFTLVYGSDGTERFVDWFGYSASVSVPAMEAFEKRFGYPLQAEDFIDEGWYNSPFRVPRKSFRDWISFQHEFVTSRMAELVEQVHAAGREAMMFLGDNWIGTEPYGPHFAHTGIDAVVGSVGSGATCRMISDIPGVRYTEGRLLPYFFPDVFYPGGDPVTEANASWLAARRAIVRSPLDRIGYGGYLSLAVQHPEFVDRMEEIVNEFRAIHAAAAGQRPIATGPRVAIVNCWGALRSWQTHMVAHALHYLSLIHISEPTRPERIS
;
A
#
# COMPACT_ATOMS: atom_id res chain seq x y z
N MET A 1 27.40 -17.99 -47.54
CA MET A 1 27.13 -17.71 -46.13
C MET A 1 26.42 -16.37 -46.08
N SER A 2 25.07 -16.39 -46.08
CA SER A 2 24.24 -15.21 -46.09
C SER A 2 23.88 -14.91 -44.61
N SER A 3 24.46 -13.85 -44.07
CA SER A 3 24.10 -13.34 -42.76
C SER A 3 22.75 -12.66 -42.81
N SER A 4 21.69 -13.32 -42.33
CA SER A 4 20.41 -12.67 -42.07
C SER A 4 20.57 -11.80 -40.85
N THR A 5 20.82 -10.52 -41.07
CA THR A 5 20.61 -9.48 -40.03
C THR A 5 19.11 -9.40 -39.79
N SER A 6 18.67 -9.96 -38.65
CA SER A 6 17.35 -9.73 -38.10
C SER A 6 17.23 -8.22 -37.84
N GLN A 7 16.50 -7.52 -38.68
CA GLN A 7 16.04 -6.16 -38.41
C GLN A 7 15.06 -6.25 -37.24
N THR A 8 15.52 -5.92 -36.06
CA THR A 8 14.65 -5.63 -34.91
C THR A 8 13.82 -4.39 -35.27
N THR A 9 12.63 -4.58 -35.77
CA THR A 9 11.67 -3.50 -35.97
C THR A 9 11.43 -2.85 -34.61
N SER A 10 11.86 -1.61 -34.47
CA SER A 10 11.61 -0.82 -33.25
C SER A 10 10.10 -0.75 -33.02
N ARG A 11 9.62 -1.38 -31.93
CA ARG A 11 8.22 -1.32 -31.54
C ARG A 11 7.83 0.10 -31.17
N ALA A 12 6.57 0.47 -31.40
CA ALA A 12 6.05 1.78 -31.01
C ALA A 12 6.10 2.05 -29.51
N GLY A 13 6.11 0.97 -28.70
CA GLY A 13 6.42 1.02 -27.29
C GLY A 13 5.36 1.66 -26.39
N ARG A 14 5.78 2.08 -25.21
CA ARG A 14 4.97 2.76 -24.18
C ARG A 14 3.81 1.94 -23.65
N LEU A 15 3.86 0.62 -23.80
CA LEU A 15 2.85 -0.30 -23.30
C LEU A 15 3.53 -1.43 -22.54
N THR A 16 3.04 -1.70 -21.32
CA THR A 16 3.36 -2.87 -20.54
C THR A 16 2.19 -3.85 -20.56
N LEU A 17 2.42 -5.04 -21.10
CA LEU A 17 1.41 -6.09 -21.24
C LEU A 17 1.52 -7.09 -20.06
N PRO A 18 0.43 -7.38 -19.32
CA PRO A 18 0.42 -8.50 -18.38
C PRO A 18 0.50 -9.82 -19.15
N VAL A 19 1.30 -10.75 -18.67
CA VAL A 19 1.50 -12.08 -19.30
C VAL A 19 1.46 -13.18 -18.26
N GLU A 20 1.13 -14.39 -18.71
CA GLU A 20 0.98 -15.58 -17.87
C GLU A 20 1.66 -16.78 -18.49
N LYS A 21 2.13 -17.71 -17.67
CA LYS A 21 2.68 -18.99 -18.09
C LYS A 21 1.68 -19.74 -18.99
N ARG A 22 2.19 -20.47 -19.99
CA ARG A 22 1.42 -21.27 -20.95
C ARG A 22 0.58 -20.47 -21.97
N MET A 23 0.83 -19.18 -22.10
CA MET A 23 0.16 -18.31 -23.09
C MET A 23 1.11 -17.82 -24.19
N ASP A 24 2.15 -18.61 -24.52
CA ASP A 24 3.23 -18.18 -25.42
C ASP A 24 2.74 -17.66 -26.77
N ALA A 25 1.75 -18.34 -27.38
CA ALA A 25 1.21 -17.92 -28.69
C ALA A 25 0.45 -16.61 -28.61
N GLN A 26 -0.45 -16.45 -27.62
CA GLN A 26 -1.24 -15.24 -27.41
C GLN A 26 -0.35 -14.06 -27.03
N VAL A 27 0.67 -14.31 -26.18
CA VAL A 27 1.64 -13.28 -25.79
C VAL A 27 2.42 -12.80 -27.00
N ALA A 28 2.93 -13.70 -27.87
CA ALA A 28 3.64 -13.33 -29.09
C ALA A 28 2.76 -12.49 -30.04
N GLU A 29 1.52 -12.94 -30.28
CA GLU A 29 0.55 -12.26 -31.13
C GLU A 29 0.24 -10.84 -30.61
N LEU A 30 -0.08 -10.72 -29.30
CA LEU A 30 -0.47 -9.44 -28.72
C LEU A 30 0.70 -8.47 -28.59
N LEU A 31 1.91 -8.95 -28.34
CA LEU A 31 3.10 -8.10 -28.36
C LEU A 31 3.36 -7.50 -29.73
N GLU A 32 3.16 -8.28 -30.80
CA GLU A 32 3.28 -7.80 -32.17
C GLU A 32 2.13 -6.84 -32.53
N ARG A 33 0.89 -7.26 -32.30
CA ARG A 33 -0.31 -6.48 -32.60
C ARG A 33 -0.33 -5.13 -31.89
N LEU A 34 -0.10 -5.15 -30.58
CA LEU A 34 -0.16 -3.95 -29.74
C LEU A 34 1.16 -3.16 -29.75
N GLN A 35 2.20 -3.66 -30.40
CA GLN A 35 3.54 -3.06 -30.41
C GLN A 35 4.07 -2.76 -28.98
N ALA A 36 3.79 -3.66 -28.04
CA ALA A 36 4.24 -3.51 -26.64
C ALA A 36 5.75 -3.71 -26.54
N ASP A 37 6.42 -2.88 -25.73
CA ASP A 37 7.87 -2.93 -25.50
C ASP A 37 8.25 -3.46 -24.12
N ALA A 38 7.26 -3.74 -23.28
CA ALA A 38 7.46 -4.34 -21.99
C ALA A 38 6.37 -5.37 -21.67
N VAL A 39 6.77 -6.37 -20.88
CA VAL A 39 5.87 -7.36 -20.30
C VAL A 39 6.04 -7.39 -18.79
N ARG A 40 5.00 -7.81 -18.09
CA ARG A 40 5.05 -8.08 -16.66
C ARG A 40 4.33 -9.38 -16.33
N ASN A 41 4.78 -10.08 -15.30
CA ASN A 41 3.99 -11.18 -14.75
C ASN A 41 2.72 -10.66 -14.08
N SER A 42 1.64 -11.42 -14.16
CA SER A 42 0.47 -11.22 -13.32
C SER A 42 0.75 -11.70 -11.89
N ASP A 43 0.08 -11.11 -10.91
CA ASP A 43 0.29 -11.48 -9.51
C ASP A 43 -0.01 -12.97 -9.29
N GLY A 44 0.95 -13.70 -8.70
CA GLY A 44 0.84 -15.14 -8.47
C GLY A 44 1.05 -16.03 -9.70
N THR A 45 1.45 -15.45 -10.84
CA THR A 45 1.77 -16.22 -12.06
C THR A 45 3.25 -16.13 -12.41
N GLU A 46 3.72 -17.12 -13.20
CA GLU A 46 5.06 -17.10 -13.77
C GLU A 46 5.04 -16.49 -15.18
N LEU A 47 6.20 -15.97 -15.59
CA LEU A 47 6.39 -15.50 -16.96
C LEU A 47 6.37 -16.67 -17.95
N PRO A 48 5.79 -16.51 -19.16
CA PRO A 48 5.89 -17.50 -20.22
C PRO A 48 7.32 -17.54 -20.80
N GLU A 49 7.77 -18.71 -21.25
CA GLU A 49 9.15 -18.87 -21.76
C GLU A 49 9.45 -18.01 -22.99
N ILE A 50 8.43 -17.71 -23.79
CA ILE A 50 8.56 -16.92 -25.02
C ILE A 50 9.13 -15.52 -24.77
N VAL A 51 8.89 -14.91 -23.59
CA VAL A 51 9.36 -13.55 -23.29
C VAL A 51 10.87 -13.42 -23.34
N ASN A 52 11.61 -14.50 -23.00
CA ASN A 52 13.06 -14.52 -23.08
C ASN A 52 13.60 -14.47 -24.53
N LYS A 53 12.75 -14.75 -25.51
CA LYS A 53 13.08 -14.75 -26.94
C LYS A 53 12.59 -13.48 -27.65
N LEU A 54 11.69 -12.75 -27.03
CA LEU A 54 11.14 -11.51 -27.55
C LEU A 54 11.97 -10.35 -26.99
N ALA A 55 12.45 -9.46 -27.85
CA ALA A 55 13.21 -8.29 -27.43
C ALA A 55 12.29 -7.27 -26.70
N THR A 56 11.83 -7.63 -25.50
CA THR A 56 10.97 -6.82 -24.65
C THR A 56 11.63 -6.64 -23.30
N LYS A 57 11.32 -5.53 -22.65
CA LYS A 57 11.71 -5.27 -21.26
C LYS A 57 10.86 -6.12 -20.33
N ILE A 58 11.49 -6.84 -19.41
CA ILE A 58 10.81 -7.76 -18.50
C ILE A 58 10.68 -7.13 -17.13
N TYR A 59 9.45 -6.90 -16.71
CA TYR A 59 9.09 -6.43 -15.37
C TYR A 59 8.60 -7.62 -14.56
N GLN A 60 9.11 -7.79 -13.36
CA GLN A 60 8.61 -8.82 -12.46
C GLN A 60 8.33 -8.24 -11.08
N THR A 61 7.18 -8.65 -10.53
CA THR A 61 6.75 -8.22 -9.20
C THR A 61 7.57 -8.91 -8.13
N TYR A 62 8.04 -8.14 -7.18
CA TYR A 62 8.66 -8.61 -5.95
C TYR A 62 7.88 -8.07 -4.74
N PHE A 63 7.49 -8.94 -3.84
CA PHE A 63 6.82 -8.60 -2.60
C PHE A 63 7.79 -8.74 -1.44
N VAL A 64 8.10 -7.65 -0.79
CA VAL A 64 8.93 -7.69 0.42
C VAL A 64 8.13 -8.34 1.55
N GLY A 65 8.63 -9.45 2.07
CA GLY A 65 8.02 -10.14 3.20
C GLY A 65 6.82 -11.03 2.90
N ARG A 66 6.32 -11.04 1.67
CA ARG A 66 5.18 -11.89 1.30
C ARG A 66 5.64 -13.32 0.97
N GLY A 67 4.90 -14.31 1.50
CA GLY A 67 5.23 -15.73 1.30
C GLY A 67 6.36 -16.23 2.19
N ASP A 68 6.90 -15.39 3.07
CA ASP A 68 8.07 -15.64 3.91
C ASP A 68 7.65 -16.11 5.32
N GLN A 69 6.74 -17.09 5.35
CA GLN A 69 6.12 -17.52 6.60
C GLN A 69 7.02 -18.35 7.49
N ASP A 70 8.00 -19.06 6.91
CA ASP A 70 8.98 -19.82 7.69
C ASP A 70 9.79 -18.88 8.60
N TRP A 71 10.16 -17.70 8.09
CA TRP A 71 10.81 -16.68 8.90
C TRP A 71 9.91 -16.18 10.02
N ALA A 72 8.69 -15.76 9.70
CA ALA A 72 7.73 -15.23 10.66
C ALA A 72 7.42 -16.25 11.78
N GLN A 73 7.24 -17.52 11.43
CA GLN A 73 6.96 -18.60 12.40
C GLN A 73 8.14 -18.89 13.34
N THR A 74 9.36 -18.79 12.82
CA THR A 74 10.58 -19.04 13.62
C THR A 74 11.02 -17.81 14.43
N HIS A 75 10.47 -16.63 14.13
CA HIS A 75 10.79 -15.36 14.80
C HIS A 75 9.53 -14.64 15.34
N PRO A 76 8.70 -15.29 16.17
CA PRO A 76 7.42 -14.73 16.64
C PRO A 76 7.58 -13.45 17.47
N ARG A 77 8.77 -13.20 18.02
CA ARG A 77 9.07 -11.96 18.74
C ARG A 77 9.37 -10.77 17.83
N GLU A 78 9.59 -11.02 16.54
CA GLU A 78 9.92 -10.01 15.54
C GLU A 78 8.73 -9.66 14.63
N LEU A 79 7.52 -10.09 14.99
CA LEU A 79 6.29 -9.70 14.28
C LEU A 79 5.94 -8.24 14.56
N THR A 80 5.15 -7.65 13.68
CA THR A 80 4.65 -6.28 13.86
C THR A 80 3.75 -6.16 15.10
N ARG A 81 3.73 -4.96 15.66
CA ARG A 81 2.89 -4.61 16.82
C ARG A 81 1.99 -3.43 16.48
N ILE A 82 0.87 -3.38 17.18
CA ILE A 82 -0.10 -2.29 17.12
C ILE A 82 -0.58 -1.97 18.53
N TYR A 83 -0.88 -0.70 18.80
CA TYR A 83 -1.59 -0.33 20.03
C TYR A 83 -3.09 -0.49 19.84
N LEU A 84 -3.73 -1.19 20.79
CA LEU A 84 -5.17 -1.38 20.85
C LEU A 84 -5.72 -0.88 22.19
N MET A 85 -6.98 -0.50 22.19
CA MET A 85 -7.70 -0.09 23.39
C MET A 85 -8.71 -1.16 23.79
N SER A 86 -8.75 -1.49 25.08
CA SER A 86 -9.80 -2.34 25.66
C SER A 86 -11.19 -1.69 25.49
N GLU A 87 -12.24 -2.42 25.71
CA GLU A 87 -13.55 -1.83 25.90
C GLU A 87 -13.57 -0.86 27.09
N ARG A 88 -14.45 0.15 27.04
CA ARG A 88 -14.68 1.07 28.13
C ARG A 88 -15.41 0.35 29.27
N THR A 89 -14.73 0.13 30.39
CA THR A 89 -15.25 -0.62 31.53
C THR A 89 -15.65 0.30 32.67
N PRO A 90 -16.94 0.42 33.01
CA PRO A 90 -17.41 1.22 34.13
C PRO A 90 -17.15 0.49 35.46
N ALA A 91 -16.63 1.21 36.45
CA ALA A 91 -16.57 0.74 37.82
C ALA A 91 -17.92 0.90 38.52
N LEU A 92 -18.54 -0.20 38.89
CA LEU A 92 -19.85 -0.19 39.58
C LEU A 92 -19.72 0.06 41.06
N ALA A 93 -18.55 -0.11 41.65
CA ALA A 93 -18.22 0.12 43.05
C ALA A 93 -16.77 0.57 43.17
N ASP A 94 -16.41 1.15 44.33
CA ASP A 94 -15.01 1.40 44.66
C ASP A 94 -14.27 0.07 44.95
N GLY A 95 -13.00 -0.01 44.54
CA GLY A 95 -12.13 -1.15 44.82
C GLY A 95 -11.57 -1.81 43.54
N GLU A 96 -11.41 -3.12 43.61
CA GLU A 96 -10.83 -3.88 42.50
C GLU A 96 -11.70 -3.87 41.27
N LEU A 97 -11.06 -3.66 40.09
CA LEU A 97 -11.74 -3.70 38.78
C LEU A 97 -10.90 -4.51 37.78
N SER A 98 -11.48 -5.54 37.22
CA SER A 98 -10.89 -6.30 36.11
C SER A 98 -11.40 -5.76 34.75
N ILE A 99 -10.46 -5.50 33.83
CA ILE A 99 -10.73 -4.98 32.48
C ILE A 99 -10.27 -6.02 31.49
N ASP A 100 -11.20 -6.58 30.72
CA ASP A 100 -10.92 -7.50 29.62
C ASP A 100 -10.31 -6.74 28.44
N LEU A 101 -9.21 -7.27 27.88
CA LEU A 101 -8.47 -6.65 26.79
C LEU A 101 -9.05 -7.02 25.42
N MET A 102 -9.65 -8.21 25.32
CA MET A 102 -9.95 -8.84 24.03
C MET A 102 -11.42 -8.88 23.67
N THR A 103 -12.33 -8.37 24.51
CA THR A 103 -13.78 -8.36 24.24
C THR A 103 -14.13 -7.85 22.86
N ASN A 104 -13.43 -6.82 22.41
CA ASN A 104 -13.68 -6.17 21.11
C ASN A 104 -12.79 -6.68 19.97
N TRP A 105 -11.81 -7.55 20.23
CA TRP A 105 -10.77 -7.90 19.27
C TRP A 105 -10.77 -9.38 18.91
N PHE A 106 -10.39 -9.69 17.68
CA PHE A 106 -10.27 -11.06 17.20
C PHE A 106 -8.94 -11.66 17.66
N VAL A 107 -9.00 -12.52 18.69
CA VAL A 107 -7.83 -13.08 19.38
C VAL A 107 -6.89 -13.89 18.48
N ASP A 108 -7.41 -14.49 17.41
CA ASP A 108 -6.57 -15.21 16.44
C ASP A 108 -5.73 -14.28 15.58
N GLN A 109 -6.17 -13.02 15.41
CA GLN A 109 -5.47 -12.04 14.61
C GLN A 109 -4.49 -11.20 15.44
N VAL A 110 -4.91 -10.74 16.60
CA VAL A 110 -4.12 -9.88 17.47
C VAL A 110 -4.13 -10.42 18.90
N TYR A 111 -3.01 -10.27 19.58
CA TYR A 111 -2.87 -10.79 20.93
C TYR A 111 -2.01 -9.84 21.79
N PRO A 112 -2.36 -9.59 23.05
CA PRO A 112 -1.59 -8.73 23.93
C PRO A 112 -0.11 -9.16 24.00
N ASP A 113 0.81 -8.23 23.83
CA ASP A 113 2.25 -8.47 23.96
C ASP A 113 2.66 -8.37 25.42
N THR A 114 2.59 -9.50 26.14
CA THR A 114 3.02 -9.60 27.52
C THR A 114 4.51 -9.91 27.69
N ASP A 115 5.24 -10.13 26.59
CA ASP A 115 6.69 -10.34 26.58
C ASP A 115 7.47 -9.01 26.73
N CYS A 116 6.80 -7.87 26.56
CA CYS A 116 7.39 -6.54 26.74
C CYS A 116 7.29 -6.07 28.20
N ASP A 117 7.97 -4.98 28.53
CA ASP A 117 7.80 -4.27 29.79
C ASP A 117 6.41 -3.58 29.80
N VAL A 118 5.40 -4.28 30.32
CA VAL A 118 4.00 -3.81 30.28
C VAL A 118 3.80 -2.51 31.05
N GLU A 119 4.52 -2.29 32.15
CA GLU A 119 4.43 -1.06 32.95
C GLU A 119 4.95 0.16 32.17
N ARG A 120 5.90 -0.06 31.28
CA ARG A 120 6.46 0.98 30.40
C ARG A 120 5.62 1.25 29.17
N TRP A 121 5.08 0.19 28.55
CA TRP A 121 4.47 0.30 27.22
C TRP A 121 2.95 0.31 27.21
N TRP A 122 2.28 -0.12 28.30
CA TRP A 122 0.84 -0.06 28.39
C TRP A 122 0.40 1.10 29.27
N GLN A 123 -0.87 1.52 29.12
CA GLN A 123 -1.45 2.57 29.93
C GLN A 123 -2.86 2.19 30.37
N VAL A 124 -3.14 2.34 31.65
CA VAL A 124 -4.51 2.34 32.18
C VAL A 124 -4.95 3.78 32.35
N ILE A 125 -6.09 4.15 31.80
CA ILE A 125 -6.60 5.53 31.82
C ILE A 125 -8.01 5.57 32.37
N ASP A 126 -8.23 6.44 33.34
CA ASP A 126 -9.54 6.85 33.77
C ASP A 126 -10.12 7.82 32.73
N ARG A 127 -11.08 7.38 31.95
CA ARG A 127 -11.71 8.21 30.88
C ARG A 127 -12.67 9.26 31.41
N THR A 128 -13.02 9.20 32.68
CA THR A 128 -13.86 10.19 33.35
C THR A 128 -13.08 11.44 33.69
N THR A 129 -11.86 11.28 34.19
CA THR A 129 -10.97 12.39 34.58
C THR A 129 -9.91 12.71 33.55
N GLY A 130 -9.51 11.73 32.73
CA GLY A 130 -8.35 11.79 31.82
C GLY A 130 -7.04 11.40 32.50
N ASP A 131 -7.07 10.97 33.76
CA ASP A 131 -5.86 10.62 34.50
C ASP A 131 -5.30 9.26 34.07
N VAL A 132 -3.98 9.20 33.96
CA VAL A 132 -3.24 7.94 33.76
C VAL A 132 -3.02 7.30 35.13
N ILE A 133 -3.46 6.07 35.27
CA ILE A 133 -3.27 5.28 36.49
C ILE A 133 -1.78 4.87 36.59
N ALA A 134 -1.18 5.13 37.73
CA ALA A 134 0.25 4.87 37.94
C ALA A 134 0.61 3.40 37.72
N PRO A 135 1.77 3.08 37.14
CA PRO A 135 2.31 1.72 37.16
C PRO A 135 2.41 1.21 38.61
N GLY A 136 2.11 -0.07 38.80
CA GLY A 136 2.06 -0.68 40.16
C GLY A 136 0.71 -0.55 40.84
N ALA A 137 -0.25 0.27 40.34
CA ALA A 137 -1.65 0.27 40.81
C ALA A 137 -2.56 -0.65 39.98
N TRP A 138 -1.98 -1.39 39.07
CA TRP A 138 -2.64 -2.37 38.22
C TRP A 138 -1.66 -3.48 37.83
N HIS A 139 -2.16 -4.62 37.47
CA HIS A 139 -1.36 -5.76 37.01
C HIS A 139 -2.07 -6.53 35.89
N VAL A 140 -1.28 -7.16 35.03
CA VAL A 140 -1.78 -7.99 33.93
C VAL A 140 -2.04 -9.40 34.51
N ASP A 141 -3.21 -9.97 34.15
CA ASP A 141 -3.49 -11.38 34.48
C ASP A 141 -2.44 -12.28 33.80
N PRO A 142 -1.99 -13.38 34.51
CA PRO A 142 -1.00 -14.30 33.95
C PRO A 142 -1.36 -14.91 32.59
N ALA A 143 -2.66 -14.99 32.24
CA ALA A 143 -3.13 -15.42 30.94
C ALA A 143 -3.01 -14.30 29.87
N GLY A 144 -2.72 -13.05 30.30
CA GLY A 144 -2.50 -11.90 29.41
C GLY A 144 -3.75 -11.33 28.76
N LEU A 145 -4.94 -11.71 29.17
CA LEU A 145 -6.19 -11.28 28.54
C LEU A 145 -6.97 -10.22 29.32
N SER A 146 -6.53 -9.89 30.54
CA SER A 146 -7.13 -8.83 31.35
C SER A 146 -6.10 -8.06 32.16
N VAL A 147 -6.51 -6.86 32.58
CA VAL A 147 -5.78 -6.04 33.55
C VAL A 147 -6.67 -5.83 34.77
N THR A 148 -6.10 -6.06 35.96
CA THR A 148 -6.77 -5.78 37.23
C THR A 148 -6.19 -4.53 37.87
N MET A 149 -7.06 -3.60 38.23
CA MET A 149 -6.76 -2.39 39.00
C MET A 149 -7.14 -2.63 40.48
N ASP A 150 -6.33 -2.14 41.40
CA ASP A 150 -6.58 -2.32 42.86
C ASP A 150 -7.62 -1.35 43.40
N GLN A 151 -7.73 -0.16 42.83
CA GLN A 151 -8.53 0.95 43.35
C GLN A 151 -9.25 1.75 42.26
N ALA A 152 -10.30 1.17 41.72
CA ALA A 152 -11.23 1.91 40.84
C ALA A 152 -12.23 2.73 41.64
N GLN A 153 -12.70 3.84 41.11
CA GLN A 153 -13.74 4.69 41.72
C GLN A 153 -15.11 4.40 41.12
N ALA A 154 -16.10 4.25 41.94
CA ALA A 154 -17.47 4.02 41.48
C ALA A 154 -17.97 5.12 40.55
N GLY A 155 -18.57 4.73 39.45
CA GLY A 155 -19.08 5.65 38.42
C GLY A 155 -18.04 6.18 37.41
N HIS A 156 -16.75 5.85 37.62
CA HIS A 156 -15.72 6.15 36.62
C HIS A 156 -15.63 5.06 35.54
N VAL A 157 -15.08 5.42 34.39
CA VAL A 157 -14.89 4.51 33.23
C VAL A 157 -13.42 4.39 32.92
N TYR A 158 -12.95 3.18 32.81
CA TYR A 158 -11.53 2.89 32.57
C TYR A 158 -11.30 2.19 31.24
N THR A 159 -10.12 2.39 30.68
CA THR A 159 -9.62 1.66 29.52
C THR A 159 -8.16 1.31 29.71
N VAL A 160 -7.74 0.25 29.02
CA VAL A 160 -6.33 -0.12 28.89
C VAL A 160 -5.90 0.11 27.44
N GLY A 161 -4.87 0.90 27.26
CA GLY A 161 -4.11 0.96 26.00
C GLY A 161 -2.96 -0.04 26.07
N PHE A 162 -2.96 -1.05 25.23
CA PHE A 162 -1.99 -2.13 25.29
C PHE A 162 -1.34 -2.40 23.94
N LEU A 163 -0.08 -2.82 23.96
CA LEU A 163 0.65 -3.27 22.78
C LEU A 163 0.19 -4.69 22.43
N ALA A 164 -0.17 -4.92 21.17
CA ALA A 164 -0.61 -6.22 20.68
C ALA A 164 0.28 -6.69 19.52
N VAL A 165 0.57 -7.98 19.51
CA VAL A 165 1.24 -8.66 18.38
C VAL A 165 0.23 -8.91 17.29
N GLN A 166 0.56 -8.55 16.04
CA GLN A 166 -0.17 -8.97 14.87
C GLN A 166 0.26 -10.37 14.46
N ARG A 167 -0.60 -11.35 14.70
CA ARG A 167 -0.36 -12.74 14.28
C ARG A 167 -0.71 -12.99 12.83
N TRP A 168 -1.58 -12.18 12.30
CA TRP A 168 -2.05 -12.28 10.94
C TRP A 168 -2.43 -10.89 10.41
N ASP A 169 -2.05 -10.63 9.14
CA ASP A 169 -2.40 -9.40 8.44
C ASP A 169 -3.25 -9.73 7.20
N PRO A 170 -4.55 -9.37 7.16
CA PRO A 170 -5.42 -9.64 6.03
C PRO A 170 -5.00 -8.85 4.78
N THR A 171 -4.27 -7.76 4.92
CA THR A 171 -3.86 -6.91 3.81
C THR A 171 -2.76 -7.53 2.96
N GLN A 172 -1.89 -8.34 3.57
CA GLN A 172 -0.95 -9.21 2.86
C GLN A 172 -1.67 -10.20 1.94
N MET A 173 -2.92 -10.47 2.25
CA MET A 173 -3.79 -11.45 1.61
C MET A 173 -4.94 -10.79 0.86
N TYR A 174 -4.71 -9.62 0.23
CA TYR A 174 -5.75 -8.90 -0.51
C TYR A 174 -6.58 -9.81 -1.42
N ASN A 175 -5.93 -10.79 -2.06
CA ASN A 175 -6.59 -11.79 -2.88
C ASN A 175 -7.22 -12.95 -2.07
N TYR A 176 -7.08 -12.97 -0.76
CA TYR A 176 -7.60 -14.04 0.09
C TYR A 176 -9.12 -14.12 0.04
N LEU A 177 -9.77 -12.99 0.18
CA LEU A 177 -11.24 -12.90 0.08
C LEU A 177 -11.72 -12.96 -1.38
N THR A 178 -11.04 -12.27 -2.29
CA THR A 178 -11.45 -12.15 -3.70
C THR A 178 -11.24 -13.44 -4.50
N ASN A 179 -10.28 -14.28 -4.11
CA ASN A 179 -9.96 -15.54 -4.79
C ASN A 179 -10.51 -16.78 -4.07
N GLY A 180 -11.37 -16.61 -3.08
CA GLY A 180 -11.93 -17.73 -2.31
C GLY A 180 -10.91 -18.45 -1.42
N TRP A 181 -9.77 -17.85 -1.15
CA TRP A 181 -8.71 -18.47 -0.33
C TRP A 181 -9.06 -18.52 1.15
N ALA A 182 -10.07 -17.75 1.57
CA ALA A 182 -10.59 -17.81 2.94
C ALA A 182 -11.13 -19.20 3.31
N ASP A 183 -11.64 -19.92 2.33
CA ASP A 183 -12.25 -21.25 2.49
C ASP A 183 -11.24 -22.40 2.37
N ASP A 184 -9.96 -22.10 2.06
CA ASP A 184 -8.89 -23.09 1.97
C ASP A 184 -8.22 -23.30 3.35
N PRO A 185 -8.53 -24.43 4.05
CA PRO A 185 -7.96 -24.69 5.38
C PRO A 185 -6.46 -24.99 5.37
N GLN A 186 -5.88 -25.25 4.19
CA GLN A 186 -4.44 -25.49 4.06
C GLN A 186 -3.65 -24.21 3.83
N ARG A 187 -4.31 -23.07 3.59
CA ARG A 187 -3.64 -21.84 3.34
C ARG A 187 -3.21 -21.18 4.65
N ILE A 188 -1.92 -20.96 4.78
CA ILE A 188 -1.34 -20.28 5.93
C ILE A 188 -1.71 -18.80 5.88
N LYS A 189 -2.26 -18.28 6.98
CA LYS A 189 -2.47 -16.85 7.18
C LYS A 189 -1.10 -16.17 7.36
N GLU A 190 -0.83 -15.15 6.56
CA GLU A 190 0.47 -14.49 6.55
C GLU A 190 0.65 -13.59 7.78
N SER A 191 1.73 -13.80 8.53
CA SER A 191 2.12 -13.00 9.69
C SER A 191 3.06 -11.88 9.25
N PRO A 192 2.77 -10.62 9.56
CA PRO A 192 3.65 -9.50 9.23
C PRO A 192 4.82 -9.42 10.22
N TYR A 193 6.04 -9.31 9.73
CA TYR A 193 7.23 -9.14 10.56
C TYR A 193 7.78 -7.70 10.49
N ASP A 194 8.53 -7.30 11.51
CA ASP A 194 9.05 -5.94 11.64
C ASP A 194 10.54 -5.88 11.29
N ILE A 195 10.87 -5.14 10.25
CA ILE A 195 12.25 -4.93 9.78
C ILE A 195 13.09 -4.03 10.69
N ARG A 196 12.53 -3.54 11.78
CA ARG A 196 13.31 -2.85 12.81
C ARG A 196 14.22 -3.80 13.60
N TYR A 197 13.90 -5.09 13.58
CA TYR A 197 14.77 -6.11 14.12
C TYR A 197 15.92 -6.40 13.17
N PRO A 198 17.19 -6.34 13.64
CA PRO A 198 18.35 -6.48 12.77
C PRO A 198 18.42 -7.79 12.00
N GLN A 199 17.99 -8.89 12.63
CA GLN A 199 17.99 -10.22 12.00
C GLN A 199 16.96 -10.27 10.86
N THR A 200 15.75 -9.79 11.10
CA THR A 200 14.69 -9.68 10.08
C THR A 200 15.13 -8.78 8.93
N TRP A 201 15.83 -7.67 9.21
CA TRP A 201 16.36 -6.82 8.15
C TRP A 201 17.42 -7.52 7.29
N GLN A 202 18.34 -8.25 7.91
CA GLN A 202 19.34 -9.03 7.20
C GLN A 202 18.71 -10.12 6.32
N HIS A 203 17.69 -10.79 6.85
CA HIS A 203 16.92 -11.80 6.12
C HIS A 203 16.26 -11.19 4.88
N VAL A 204 15.54 -10.07 5.00
CA VAL A 204 14.90 -9.38 3.87
C VAL A 204 15.91 -9.04 2.77
N ARG A 205 17.08 -8.52 3.13
CA ARG A 205 18.14 -8.22 2.17
C ARG A 205 18.67 -9.47 1.46
N HIS A 206 18.91 -10.52 2.23
CA HIS A 206 19.40 -11.78 1.69
C HIS A 206 18.38 -12.43 0.73
N THR A 207 17.11 -12.40 1.08
CA THR A 207 16.02 -12.92 0.24
C THR A 207 15.94 -12.16 -1.10
N LEU A 208 16.12 -10.84 -1.08
CA LEU A 208 16.19 -10.06 -2.33
C LEU A 208 17.41 -10.44 -3.18
N ASP A 209 18.59 -10.60 -2.57
CA ASP A 209 19.80 -11.00 -3.30
C ASP A 209 19.63 -12.38 -3.96
N GLN A 210 19.03 -13.35 -3.25
CA GLN A 210 18.72 -14.66 -3.81
C GLN A 210 17.73 -14.55 -4.98
N TRP A 211 16.63 -13.80 -4.78
CA TRP A 211 15.63 -13.59 -5.83
C TRP A 211 16.23 -12.94 -7.08
N LEU A 212 17.12 -11.96 -6.90
CA LEU A 212 17.84 -11.32 -8.00
C LEU A 212 18.74 -12.31 -8.77
N ALA A 213 19.39 -13.23 -8.06
CA ALA A 213 20.22 -14.27 -8.67
C ALA A 213 19.38 -15.32 -9.43
N ASP A 214 18.22 -15.68 -8.88
CA ASP A 214 17.31 -16.68 -9.47
C ASP A 214 16.52 -16.15 -10.67
N ASN A 215 16.44 -14.82 -10.82
CA ASN A 215 15.68 -14.17 -11.90
C ASN A 215 16.57 -13.31 -12.82
N PRO A 216 17.60 -13.88 -13.48
CA PRO A 216 18.57 -13.11 -14.26
C PRO A 216 17.96 -12.40 -15.50
N GLN A 217 16.78 -12.83 -15.95
CA GLN A 217 16.07 -12.28 -17.13
C GLN A 217 15.32 -10.99 -16.84
N VAL A 218 15.14 -10.61 -15.56
CA VAL A 218 14.33 -9.45 -15.17
C VAL A 218 15.11 -8.16 -15.35
N ASP A 219 14.55 -7.21 -16.08
CA ASP A 219 15.12 -5.87 -16.28
C ASP A 219 14.68 -4.88 -15.20
N VAL A 220 13.43 -5.01 -14.73
CA VAL A 220 12.81 -4.12 -13.77
C VAL A 220 12.19 -4.90 -12.62
N VAL A 221 12.70 -4.68 -11.41
CA VAL A 221 12.10 -5.19 -10.19
C VAL A 221 10.97 -4.26 -9.78
N ARG A 222 9.74 -4.76 -9.83
CA ARG A 222 8.56 -3.99 -9.44
C ARG A 222 8.16 -4.34 -8.01
N PHE A 223 8.53 -3.49 -7.08
CA PHE A 223 8.07 -3.59 -5.72
C PHE A 223 6.58 -3.26 -5.64
N THR A 224 5.78 -4.13 -5.04
CA THR A 224 4.35 -3.87 -4.84
C THR A 224 4.12 -3.10 -3.56
N THR A 225 4.86 -3.43 -2.51
CA THR A 225 4.82 -2.75 -1.21
C THR A 225 6.21 -2.75 -0.61
N PHE A 226 6.46 -1.78 0.29
CA PHE A 226 7.65 -1.76 1.12
C PHE A 226 7.22 -1.88 2.58
N PHE A 227 7.47 -3.04 3.18
CA PHE A 227 7.38 -3.37 4.60
C PHE A 227 5.98 -3.26 5.19
N TYR A 228 5.54 -2.06 5.54
CA TYR A 228 4.32 -1.83 6.29
C TYR A 228 3.17 -1.44 5.36
N HIS A 229 1.98 -1.93 5.69
CA HIS A 229 0.78 -1.74 4.90
C HIS A 229 -0.27 -0.97 5.67
N PHE A 230 -1.38 -0.62 5.02
CA PHE A 230 -2.57 -0.26 5.74
C PHE A 230 -2.98 -1.39 6.69
N THR A 231 -3.50 -1.02 7.84
CA THR A 231 -3.85 -1.98 8.89
C THR A 231 -5.34 -2.16 8.97
N LEU A 232 -5.76 -3.42 9.02
CA LEU A 232 -7.14 -3.82 9.22
C LEU A 232 -7.20 -4.81 10.37
N VAL A 233 -7.93 -4.46 11.43
CA VAL A 233 -8.12 -5.33 12.60
C VAL A 233 -9.60 -5.65 12.77
N TYR A 234 -9.89 -6.93 12.92
CA TYR A 234 -11.25 -7.43 13.11
C TYR A 234 -11.64 -7.47 14.58
N GLY A 235 -12.92 -7.28 14.81
CA GLY A 235 -13.55 -7.53 16.09
C GLY A 235 -13.82 -9.02 16.32
N SER A 236 -14.16 -9.36 17.55
CA SER A 236 -14.57 -10.70 17.95
C SER A 236 -15.81 -11.21 17.21
N ASP A 237 -16.60 -10.30 16.65
CA ASP A 237 -17.78 -10.58 15.81
C ASP A 237 -17.47 -10.74 14.31
N GLY A 238 -16.18 -10.65 13.92
CA GLY A 238 -15.75 -10.76 12.52
C GLY A 238 -15.96 -9.50 11.67
N THR A 239 -16.38 -8.38 12.30
CA THR A 239 -16.48 -7.09 11.61
C THR A 239 -15.20 -6.28 11.73
N GLU A 240 -14.94 -5.38 10.77
CA GLU A 240 -13.80 -4.49 10.89
C GLU A 240 -14.04 -3.50 12.03
N ARG A 241 -13.10 -3.47 12.97
CA ARG A 241 -13.12 -2.57 14.15
C ARG A 241 -12.17 -1.41 14.01
N PHE A 242 -11.06 -1.63 13.32
CA PHE A 242 -10.03 -0.64 13.15
C PHE A 242 -9.46 -0.71 11.74
N VAL A 243 -9.44 0.42 11.04
CA VAL A 243 -8.85 0.56 9.71
C VAL A 243 -7.93 1.77 9.71
N ASP A 244 -6.64 1.53 9.53
CA ASP A 244 -5.68 2.60 9.27
C ASP A 244 -5.16 2.47 7.84
N TRP A 245 -5.71 3.24 6.94
CA TRP A 245 -5.34 3.23 5.53
C TRP A 245 -3.89 3.60 5.24
N PHE A 246 -3.22 4.26 6.17
CA PHE A 246 -1.81 4.59 6.05
C PHE A 246 -0.90 3.64 6.83
N GLY A 247 -1.46 2.79 7.69
CA GLY A 247 -0.78 1.74 8.44
C GLY A 247 0.30 2.22 9.40
N TYR A 248 0.37 3.50 9.72
CA TYR A 248 1.37 4.01 10.66
C TYR A 248 1.24 3.42 12.07
N SER A 249 0.07 2.90 12.40
CA SER A 249 -0.20 2.28 13.69
C SER A 249 0.33 0.85 13.80
N ALA A 250 0.52 0.14 12.67
CA ALA A 250 0.93 -1.27 12.63
C ALA A 250 2.43 -1.49 12.47
N SER A 251 3.22 -0.45 12.68
CA SER A 251 4.69 -0.51 12.68
C SER A 251 5.27 -0.19 14.06
N VAL A 252 4.45 -0.31 15.12
CA VAL A 252 4.83 0.04 16.50
C VAL A 252 5.38 -1.19 17.19
N SER A 253 6.70 -1.24 17.37
CA SER A 253 7.39 -2.28 18.13
C SER A 253 8.28 -1.64 19.19
N VAL A 254 8.71 -2.42 20.20
CA VAL A 254 9.62 -1.90 21.23
C VAL A 254 10.87 -1.27 20.63
N PRO A 255 11.59 -1.90 19.66
CA PRO A 255 12.72 -1.25 18.99
C PRO A 255 12.36 0.05 18.27
N ALA A 256 11.15 0.14 17.71
CA ALA A 256 10.69 1.37 17.07
C ALA A 256 10.48 2.50 18.09
N MET A 257 9.83 2.18 19.20
CA MET A 257 9.56 3.14 20.27
C MET A 257 10.83 3.66 20.92
N GLU A 258 11.79 2.78 21.21
CA GLU A 258 13.10 3.15 21.75
C GLU A 258 13.94 4.00 20.78
N ALA A 259 13.91 3.65 19.49
CA ALA A 259 14.58 4.43 18.46
C ALA A 259 13.94 5.83 18.29
N PHE A 260 12.61 5.92 18.42
CA PHE A 260 11.90 7.20 18.41
C PHE A 260 12.31 8.06 19.60
N GLU A 261 12.27 7.53 20.82
CA GLU A 261 12.70 8.24 22.04
C GLU A 261 14.14 8.78 21.88
N LYS A 262 15.04 7.93 21.40
CA LYS A 262 16.42 8.34 21.11
C LYS A 262 16.51 9.48 20.09
N ARG A 263 15.65 9.46 19.06
CA ARG A 263 15.68 10.45 17.96
C ARG A 263 15.05 11.78 18.35
N PHE A 264 13.95 11.77 19.11
CA PHE A 264 13.16 12.96 19.43
C PHE A 264 13.34 13.46 20.86
N GLY A 265 13.95 12.67 21.75
CA GLY A 265 14.24 13.06 23.13
C GLY A 265 13.06 12.98 24.10
N TYR A 266 11.98 12.31 23.70
CA TYR A 266 10.83 12.00 24.55
C TYR A 266 10.19 10.67 24.15
N PRO A 267 9.61 9.90 25.09
CA PRO A 267 8.93 8.65 24.77
C PRO A 267 7.53 8.91 24.20
N LEU A 268 7.05 7.97 23.36
CA LEU A 268 5.64 7.87 23.01
C LEU A 268 4.93 6.94 24.01
N GLN A 269 3.65 7.17 24.18
CA GLN A 269 2.78 6.39 25.04
C GLN A 269 1.68 5.71 24.20
N ALA A 270 1.00 4.71 24.77
CA ALA A 270 -0.11 4.04 24.10
C ALA A 270 -1.18 5.02 23.60
N GLU A 271 -1.48 6.04 24.41
CA GLU A 271 -2.49 7.07 24.08
C GLU A 271 -2.09 7.97 22.90
N ASP A 272 -0.81 8.09 22.58
CA ASP A 272 -0.37 8.83 21.37
C ASP A 272 -0.83 8.14 20.08
N PHE A 273 -1.04 6.82 20.12
CA PHE A 273 -1.55 6.03 18.99
C PHE A 273 -3.06 5.83 19.07
N ILE A 274 -3.59 5.58 20.24
CA ILE A 274 -5.00 5.26 20.48
C ILE A 274 -5.90 6.49 20.34
N ASP A 275 -5.44 7.65 20.81
CA ASP A 275 -6.16 8.94 20.66
C ASP A 275 -7.63 8.82 21.08
N GLU A 276 -7.88 8.35 22.31
CA GLU A 276 -9.23 8.13 22.88
C GLU A 276 -10.11 7.12 22.12
N GLY A 277 -9.51 6.28 21.29
CA GLY A 277 -10.18 5.34 20.40
C GLY A 277 -10.41 5.87 18.98
N TRP A 278 -9.93 7.08 18.66
CA TRP A 278 -9.95 7.63 17.31
C TRP A 278 -8.78 7.22 16.43
N TYR A 279 -7.74 6.65 17.01
CA TYR A 279 -6.55 6.14 16.33
C TYR A 279 -5.93 7.12 15.33
N ASN A 280 -5.86 8.40 15.74
CA ASN A 280 -5.34 9.48 14.91
C ASN A 280 -5.98 9.54 13.51
N SER A 281 -7.28 9.39 13.45
CA SER A 281 -8.05 9.49 12.21
C SER A 281 -7.60 10.68 11.35
N PRO A 282 -7.49 10.55 10.02
CA PRO A 282 -7.07 11.64 9.14
C PRO A 282 -8.01 12.84 9.14
N PHE A 283 -9.21 12.71 9.71
CA PHE A 283 -10.17 13.79 9.86
C PHE A 283 -10.00 14.60 11.14
N ARG A 284 -9.06 14.22 12.01
CA ARG A 284 -8.72 14.97 13.22
C ARG A 284 -7.43 15.77 13.03
N VAL A 285 -7.28 16.85 13.80
CA VAL A 285 -6.01 17.55 13.89
C VAL A 285 -4.99 16.66 14.60
N PRO A 286 -3.88 16.29 13.93
CA PRO A 286 -2.93 15.36 14.52
C PRO A 286 -2.18 15.99 15.70
N ARG A 287 -1.96 15.21 16.75
CA ARG A 287 -1.07 15.59 17.85
C ARG A 287 0.36 15.73 17.35
N LYS A 288 1.17 16.55 18.05
CA LYS A 288 2.59 16.73 17.69
C LYS A 288 3.35 15.39 17.72
N SER A 289 3.13 14.59 18.77
CA SER A 289 3.75 13.27 18.95
C SER A 289 3.48 12.35 17.76
N PHE A 290 2.24 12.28 17.27
CA PHE A 290 1.91 11.43 16.12
C PHE A 290 2.46 11.99 14.80
N ARG A 291 2.56 13.29 14.62
CA ARG A 291 3.25 13.89 13.46
C ARG A 291 4.75 13.56 13.47
N ASP A 292 5.38 13.65 14.64
CA ASP A 292 6.79 13.28 14.80
C ASP A 292 6.99 11.77 14.50
N TRP A 293 6.04 10.92 14.93
CA TRP A 293 6.04 9.49 14.61
C TRP A 293 5.95 9.22 13.10
N ILE A 294 5.03 9.87 12.39
CA ILE A 294 4.93 9.73 10.94
C ILE A 294 6.21 10.17 10.25
N SER A 295 6.81 11.30 10.67
CA SER A 295 8.09 11.75 10.14
C SER A 295 9.21 10.74 10.38
N PHE A 296 9.25 10.16 11.57
CA PHE A 296 10.19 9.10 11.93
C PHE A 296 10.02 7.84 11.08
N GLN A 297 8.78 7.44 10.80
CA GLN A 297 8.52 6.31 9.91
C GLN A 297 8.92 6.60 8.46
N HIS A 298 8.67 7.80 7.96
CA HIS A 298 9.14 8.23 6.63
C HIS A 298 10.66 8.12 6.51
N GLU A 299 11.40 8.65 7.49
CA GLU A 299 12.87 8.56 7.51
C GLU A 299 13.34 7.10 7.48
N PHE A 300 12.74 6.27 8.29
CA PHE A 300 13.12 4.86 8.42
C PHE A 300 12.79 4.06 7.16
N VAL A 301 11.55 4.08 6.72
CA VAL A 301 11.08 3.26 5.58
C VAL A 301 11.79 3.66 4.29
N THR A 302 11.93 4.97 4.04
CA THR A 302 12.63 5.43 2.83
C THR A 302 14.12 5.10 2.83
N SER A 303 14.78 5.11 4.01
CA SER A 303 16.18 4.67 4.10
C SER A 303 16.32 3.18 3.80
N ARG A 304 15.43 2.34 4.34
CA ARG A 304 15.42 0.90 4.06
C ARG A 304 15.06 0.57 2.62
N MET A 305 14.11 1.32 2.05
CA MET A 305 13.78 1.25 0.64
C MET A 305 15.00 1.58 -0.23
N ALA A 306 15.75 2.64 0.10
CA ALA A 306 16.95 3.02 -0.65
C ALA A 306 18.01 1.90 -0.65
N GLU A 307 18.21 1.21 0.48
CA GLU A 307 19.13 0.05 0.55
C GLU A 307 18.71 -1.09 -0.39
N LEU A 308 17.40 -1.41 -0.48
CA LEU A 308 16.91 -2.43 -1.42
C LEU A 308 17.01 -1.98 -2.88
N VAL A 309 16.75 -0.72 -3.16
CA VAL A 309 16.91 -0.13 -4.50
C VAL A 309 18.38 -0.19 -4.93
N GLU A 310 19.31 0.09 -4.03
CA GLU A 310 20.76 -0.03 -4.30
C GLU A 310 21.17 -1.47 -4.63
N GLN A 311 20.62 -2.50 -3.95
CA GLN A 311 20.85 -3.90 -4.29
C GLN A 311 20.36 -4.23 -5.71
N VAL A 312 19.17 -3.72 -6.08
CA VAL A 312 18.64 -3.89 -7.45
C VAL A 312 19.54 -3.24 -8.48
N HIS A 313 20.02 -2.01 -8.22
CA HIS A 313 20.95 -1.30 -9.10
C HIS A 313 22.30 -2.01 -9.20
N ALA A 314 22.82 -2.54 -8.10
CA ALA A 314 24.07 -3.30 -8.09
C ALA A 314 23.97 -4.56 -8.95
N ALA A 315 22.77 -5.14 -9.08
CA ALA A 315 22.48 -6.24 -10.01
C ALA A 315 22.27 -5.77 -11.48
N GLY A 316 22.45 -4.49 -11.78
CA GLY A 316 22.31 -3.90 -13.11
C GLY A 316 20.85 -3.75 -13.58
N ARG A 317 19.89 -3.65 -12.66
CA ARG A 317 18.46 -3.60 -12.97
C ARG A 317 17.83 -2.30 -12.49
N GLU A 318 16.63 -2.00 -12.99
CA GLU A 318 15.82 -0.86 -12.54
C GLU A 318 14.89 -1.29 -11.39
N ALA A 319 14.61 -0.34 -10.51
CA ALA A 319 13.64 -0.48 -9.43
C ALA A 319 12.39 0.37 -9.72
N MET A 320 11.22 -0.24 -9.66
CA MET A 320 9.92 0.42 -9.82
C MET A 320 9.06 0.18 -8.59
N MET A 321 8.30 1.19 -8.18
CA MET A 321 7.31 1.04 -7.12
C MET A 321 5.90 1.06 -7.70
N PHE A 322 5.07 0.08 -7.30
CA PHE A 322 3.64 0.11 -7.53
C PHE A 322 2.96 0.94 -6.44
N LEU A 323 2.31 2.01 -6.85
CA LEU A 323 1.51 2.86 -5.99
C LEU A 323 0.12 2.25 -5.84
N GLY A 324 0.01 1.32 -4.92
CA GLY A 324 -1.26 0.75 -4.49
C GLY A 324 -1.76 1.45 -3.22
N ASP A 325 -2.66 0.79 -2.52
CA ASP A 325 -3.28 1.32 -1.29
C ASP A 325 -2.41 1.05 -0.04
N ASN A 326 -1.21 0.48 -0.18
CA ASN A 326 -0.49 -0.21 0.87
C ASN A 326 0.94 0.30 1.06
N TRP A 327 1.17 1.60 1.20
CA TRP A 327 2.55 2.11 1.29
C TRP A 327 2.71 3.16 2.37
N ILE A 328 3.32 2.72 3.43
CA ILE A 328 3.62 3.51 4.59
C ILE A 328 5.04 4.03 4.47
N GLY A 329 5.23 5.29 4.75
CA GLY A 329 6.53 5.93 4.73
C GLY A 329 7.14 6.12 3.34
N THR A 330 6.52 5.57 2.29
CA THR A 330 6.99 5.68 0.89
C THR A 330 6.13 6.62 0.05
N GLU A 331 5.41 7.52 0.68
CA GLU A 331 4.54 8.47 0.00
C GLU A 331 5.34 9.37 -0.94
N PRO A 332 4.99 9.39 -2.24
CA PRO A 332 5.85 9.96 -3.28
C PRO A 332 6.03 11.48 -3.20
N TYR A 333 5.20 12.17 -2.44
CA TYR A 333 5.33 13.61 -2.19
C TYR A 333 5.93 13.93 -0.83
N GLY A 334 6.30 12.90 -0.07
CA GLY A 334 6.97 13.04 1.22
C GLY A 334 8.42 13.56 1.05
N PRO A 335 8.99 14.18 2.09
CA PRO A 335 10.27 14.85 1.99
C PRO A 335 11.46 13.91 1.73
N HIS A 336 11.30 12.63 2.00
CA HIS A 336 12.37 11.63 1.90
C HIS A 336 12.29 10.77 0.62
N PHE A 337 11.17 10.79 -0.12
CA PHE A 337 10.97 9.94 -1.28
C PHE A 337 12.04 10.11 -2.37
N ALA A 338 12.44 11.33 -2.64
CA ALA A 338 13.44 11.63 -3.67
C ALA A 338 14.81 10.98 -3.39
N HIS A 339 15.08 10.57 -2.15
CA HIS A 339 16.34 9.94 -1.74
C HIS A 339 16.32 8.42 -1.85
N THR A 340 15.20 7.82 -2.24
CA THR A 340 15.06 6.35 -2.35
C THR A 340 15.79 5.78 -3.56
N GLY A 341 16.08 6.61 -4.57
CA GLY A 341 16.72 6.17 -5.81
C GLY A 341 15.82 5.37 -6.74
N ILE A 342 14.51 5.27 -6.44
CA ILE A 342 13.56 4.55 -7.29
C ILE A 342 13.53 5.12 -8.71
N ASP A 343 13.58 4.28 -9.73
CA ASP A 343 13.64 4.71 -11.12
C ASP A 343 12.28 5.09 -11.69
N ALA A 344 11.24 4.36 -11.29
CA ALA A 344 9.92 4.55 -11.85
C ALA A 344 8.82 4.25 -10.84
N VAL A 345 7.65 4.77 -11.12
CA VAL A 345 6.41 4.44 -10.40
C VAL A 345 5.33 4.00 -11.36
N VAL A 346 4.51 3.07 -10.92
CA VAL A 346 3.29 2.66 -11.60
C VAL A 346 2.11 2.74 -10.64
N GLY A 347 0.99 3.29 -11.09
CA GLY A 347 -0.20 3.39 -10.25
C GLY A 347 -1.48 3.12 -11.01
N SER A 348 -2.52 2.77 -10.27
CA SER A 348 -3.86 2.50 -10.80
C SER A 348 -4.50 3.80 -11.29
N VAL A 349 -5.01 3.81 -12.50
CA VAL A 349 -5.68 4.95 -13.12
C VAL A 349 -7.17 4.65 -13.27
N GLY A 350 -7.94 5.02 -12.25
CA GLY A 350 -9.41 4.96 -12.27
C GLY A 350 -10.07 6.32 -12.51
N SER A 351 -9.29 7.42 -12.45
CA SER A 351 -9.80 8.78 -12.62
C SER A 351 -8.73 9.73 -13.15
N GLY A 352 -9.16 10.91 -13.56
CA GLY A 352 -8.22 11.96 -13.92
C GLY A 352 -7.38 12.47 -12.76
N ALA A 353 -7.86 12.34 -11.52
CA ALA A 353 -7.10 12.70 -10.32
C ALA A 353 -5.89 11.77 -10.14
N THR A 354 -6.12 10.45 -10.13
CA THR A 354 -5.04 9.46 -9.98
C THR A 354 -4.01 9.55 -11.11
N CYS A 355 -4.45 9.78 -12.33
CA CYS A 355 -3.54 10.01 -13.46
C CYS A 355 -2.60 11.20 -13.22
N ARG A 356 -3.14 12.35 -12.76
CA ARG A 356 -2.32 13.53 -12.46
C ARG A 356 -1.39 13.30 -11.28
N MET A 357 -1.87 12.63 -10.25
CA MET A 357 -1.05 12.29 -9.09
C MET A 357 0.19 11.50 -9.50
N ILE A 358 0.02 10.47 -10.33
CA ILE A 358 1.15 9.65 -10.83
C ILE A 358 2.08 10.50 -11.69
N SER A 359 1.54 11.29 -12.61
CA SER A 359 2.32 12.14 -13.52
C SER A 359 3.13 13.21 -12.79
N ASP A 360 2.67 13.69 -11.63
CA ASP A 360 3.30 14.77 -10.87
C ASP A 360 4.32 14.29 -9.83
N ILE A 361 4.54 12.99 -9.70
CA ILE A 361 5.53 12.45 -8.75
C ILE A 361 6.93 12.93 -9.12
N PRO A 362 7.62 13.58 -8.19
CA PRO A 362 8.97 14.09 -8.45
C PRO A 362 10.04 13.00 -8.28
N GLY A 363 11.19 13.19 -8.95
CA GLY A 363 12.39 12.41 -8.70
C GLY A 363 12.44 11.03 -9.37
N VAL A 364 11.43 10.66 -10.17
CA VAL A 364 11.45 9.42 -10.95
C VAL A 364 11.78 9.69 -12.42
N ARG A 365 12.40 8.69 -13.08
CA ARG A 365 12.78 8.81 -14.49
C ARG A 365 11.59 8.68 -15.44
N TYR A 366 10.60 7.84 -15.08
CA TYR A 366 9.37 7.67 -15.84
C TYR A 366 8.19 7.21 -14.97
N THR A 367 7.01 7.43 -15.47
CA THR A 367 5.73 7.10 -14.83
C THR A 367 4.91 6.16 -15.71
N GLU A 368 4.23 5.20 -15.09
CA GLU A 368 3.31 4.30 -15.79
C GLU A 368 1.91 4.39 -15.17
N GLY A 369 0.90 4.51 -16.01
CA GLY A 369 -0.50 4.41 -15.61
C GLY A 369 -1.04 3.02 -15.89
N ARG A 370 -1.52 2.34 -14.85
CA ARG A 370 -2.19 1.05 -14.97
C ARG A 370 -3.68 1.30 -15.17
N LEU A 371 -4.14 1.13 -16.41
CA LEU A 371 -5.52 1.47 -16.80
C LEU A 371 -6.53 0.41 -16.32
N LEU A 372 -7.73 0.86 -16.01
CA LEU A 372 -8.89 0.02 -15.75
C LEU A 372 -9.65 -0.27 -17.07
N PRO A 373 -10.42 -1.38 -17.12
CA PRO A 373 -10.58 -2.38 -16.07
C PRO A 373 -9.36 -3.28 -15.94
N TYR A 374 -9.12 -3.75 -14.71
CA TYR A 374 -8.17 -4.84 -14.51
C TYR A 374 -8.78 -6.14 -15.01
N PHE A 375 -7.95 -7.04 -15.54
CA PHE A 375 -8.38 -8.34 -16.08
C PHE A 375 -8.68 -9.31 -14.94
N PHE A 376 -9.78 -9.03 -14.22
CA PHE A 376 -10.27 -9.88 -13.12
C PHE A 376 -11.68 -10.40 -13.40
N PRO A 377 -12.09 -11.49 -12.73
CA PRO A 377 -13.37 -12.13 -12.98
C PRO A 377 -14.61 -11.29 -12.64
N ASP A 378 -14.47 -10.21 -11.90
CA ASP A 378 -15.55 -9.25 -11.60
C ASP A 378 -15.98 -8.42 -12.82
N VAL A 379 -15.11 -8.28 -13.80
CA VAL A 379 -15.38 -7.59 -15.07
C VAL A 379 -15.35 -8.54 -16.26
N PHE A 380 -14.37 -9.45 -16.30
CA PHE A 380 -14.13 -10.38 -17.41
C PHE A 380 -14.78 -11.73 -17.12
N TYR A 381 -16.10 -11.79 -17.27
CA TYR A 381 -16.90 -13.01 -17.15
C TYR A 381 -17.87 -13.15 -18.34
N PRO A 382 -18.41 -14.36 -18.63
CA PRO A 382 -19.41 -14.52 -19.69
C PRO A 382 -20.64 -13.64 -19.45
N GLY A 383 -20.87 -12.64 -20.35
CA GLY A 383 -21.93 -11.65 -20.22
C GLY A 383 -21.51 -10.33 -19.53
N GLY A 384 -20.26 -10.19 -19.08
CA GLY A 384 -19.67 -8.91 -18.67
C GLY A 384 -19.45 -7.99 -19.88
N ASP A 385 -19.31 -6.69 -19.61
CA ASP A 385 -19.06 -5.65 -20.64
C ASP A 385 -17.76 -4.88 -20.36
N PRO A 386 -16.57 -5.52 -20.52
CA PRO A 386 -15.29 -4.86 -20.29
C PRO A 386 -15.01 -3.70 -21.25
N VAL A 387 -15.68 -3.64 -22.42
CA VAL A 387 -15.53 -2.55 -23.38
C VAL A 387 -16.15 -1.25 -22.84
N THR A 388 -17.36 -1.33 -22.30
CA THR A 388 -18.03 -0.17 -21.69
C THR A 388 -17.22 0.37 -20.51
N GLU A 389 -16.69 -0.49 -19.67
CA GLU A 389 -15.86 -0.08 -18.53
C GLU A 389 -14.53 0.53 -18.96
N ALA A 390 -13.88 -0.06 -19.99
CA ALA A 390 -12.66 0.53 -20.58
C ALA A 390 -12.93 1.91 -21.18
N ASN A 391 -14.05 2.10 -21.84
CA ASN A 391 -14.43 3.40 -22.41
C ASN A 391 -14.61 4.47 -21.32
N ALA A 392 -15.30 4.14 -20.23
CA ALA A 392 -15.52 5.04 -19.11
C ALA A 392 -14.18 5.43 -18.45
N SER A 393 -13.35 4.43 -18.14
CA SER A 393 -12.03 4.63 -17.52
C SER A 393 -11.08 5.41 -18.44
N TRP A 394 -11.04 5.07 -19.73
CA TRP A 394 -10.22 5.78 -20.71
C TRP A 394 -10.64 7.23 -20.88
N LEU A 395 -11.94 7.52 -20.96
CA LEU A 395 -12.45 8.88 -21.10
C LEU A 395 -12.00 9.75 -19.91
N ALA A 396 -12.03 9.22 -18.69
CA ALA A 396 -11.57 9.94 -17.49
C ALA A 396 -10.04 10.15 -17.52
N ALA A 397 -9.27 9.11 -17.83
CA ALA A 397 -7.82 9.16 -17.91
C ALA A 397 -7.32 10.08 -19.02
N ARG A 398 -7.88 9.98 -20.22
CA ARG A 398 -7.48 10.75 -21.40
C ARG A 398 -7.50 12.26 -21.17
N ARG A 399 -8.54 12.77 -20.50
CA ARG A 399 -8.64 14.20 -20.16
C ARG A 399 -7.47 14.67 -19.27
N ALA A 400 -7.01 13.82 -18.38
CA ALA A 400 -5.88 14.13 -17.53
C ALA A 400 -4.54 13.96 -18.27
N ILE A 401 -4.37 12.91 -19.06
CA ILE A 401 -3.13 12.62 -19.81
C ILE A 401 -2.77 13.77 -20.75
N VAL A 402 -3.74 14.42 -21.38
CA VAL A 402 -3.51 15.62 -22.21
C VAL A 402 -2.82 16.75 -21.43
N ARG A 403 -3.08 16.86 -20.12
CA ARG A 403 -2.52 17.92 -19.26
C ARG A 403 -1.32 17.47 -18.45
N SER A 404 -1.33 16.21 -18.06
CA SER A 404 -0.34 15.58 -17.18
C SER A 404 0.06 14.25 -17.80
N PRO A 405 0.93 14.26 -18.82
CA PRO A 405 1.26 13.08 -19.58
C PRO A 405 1.97 12.05 -18.69
N LEU A 406 1.52 10.81 -18.81
CA LEU A 406 2.26 9.64 -18.34
C LEU A 406 3.27 9.24 -19.42
N ASP A 407 4.38 8.61 -19.00
CA ASP A 407 5.38 8.12 -19.97
C ASP A 407 4.95 6.82 -20.62
N ARG A 408 4.19 6.00 -19.89
CA ARG A 408 3.76 4.67 -20.29
C ARG A 408 2.36 4.38 -19.75
N ILE A 409 1.69 3.42 -20.39
CA ILE A 409 0.49 2.78 -19.86
C ILE A 409 0.67 1.28 -19.80
N GLY A 410 -0.14 0.62 -18.97
CA GLY A 410 -0.20 -0.83 -18.85
C GLY A 410 -1.56 -1.28 -18.36
N TYR A 411 -1.73 -2.58 -18.29
CA TYR A 411 -2.93 -3.21 -17.75
C TYR A 411 -2.58 -4.13 -16.58
N GLY A 412 -3.57 -4.44 -15.76
CA GLY A 412 -3.43 -5.34 -14.63
C GLY A 412 -4.28 -6.60 -14.79
N GLY A 413 -4.05 -7.60 -13.93
CA GLY A 413 -4.82 -8.84 -13.92
C GLY A 413 -4.32 -9.89 -14.89
N TYR A 414 -5.20 -10.79 -15.29
CA TYR A 414 -4.88 -12.02 -15.98
C TYR A 414 -5.19 -11.94 -17.47
N LEU A 415 -4.17 -12.08 -18.32
CA LEU A 415 -4.31 -12.03 -19.78
C LEU A 415 -5.28 -13.09 -20.30
N SER A 416 -5.28 -14.28 -19.69
CA SER A 416 -6.20 -15.39 -20.01
C SER A 416 -7.68 -15.01 -19.94
N LEU A 417 -8.04 -14.03 -19.11
CA LEU A 417 -9.41 -13.50 -19.07
C LEU A 417 -9.67 -12.51 -20.20
N ALA A 418 -8.75 -11.58 -20.43
CA ALA A 418 -8.91 -10.52 -21.45
C ALA A 418 -9.02 -11.09 -22.87
N VAL A 419 -8.25 -12.13 -23.21
CA VAL A 419 -8.28 -12.74 -24.55
C VAL A 419 -9.58 -13.46 -24.86
N GLN A 420 -10.44 -13.71 -23.89
CA GLN A 420 -11.78 -14.26 -24.11
C GLN A 420 -12.78 -13.22 -24.60
N HIS A 421 -12.38 -11.95 -24.63
CA HIS A 421 -13.18 -10.80 -25.09
C HIS A 421 -12.48 -10.11 -26.27
N PRO A 422 -12.57 -10.62 -27.51
CA PRO A 422 -11.87 -10.05 -28.67
C PRO A 422 -12.16 -8.57 -28.92
N GLU A 423 -13.40 -8.14 -28.69
CA GLU A 423 -13.84 -6.76 -28.80
C GLU A 423 -13.15 -5.83 -27.78
N PHE A 424 -12.80 -6.37 -26.61
CA PHE A 424 -12.00 -5.63 -25.63
C PHE A 424 -10.55 -5.50 -26.10
N VAL A 425 -9.97 -6.54 -26.70
CA VAL A 425 -8.60 -6.49 -27.25
C VAL A 425 -8.53 -5.48 -28.40
N ASP A 426 -9.55 -5.43 -29.27
CA ASP A 426 -9.66 -4.41 -30.31
C ASP A 426 -9.69 -3.00 -29.71
N ARG A 427 -10.50 -2.81 -28.67
CA ARG A 427 -10.58 -1.52 -27.97
C ARG A 427 -9.29 -1.16 -27.27
N MET A 428 -8.59 -2.12 -26.69
CA MET A 428 -7.28 -1.94 -26.06
C MET A 428 -6.25 -1.42 -27.07
N GLU A 429 -6.24 -1.96 -28.31
CA GLU A 429 -5.37 -1.48 -29.38
C GLU A 429 -5.65 -0.02 -29.75
N GLU A 430 -6.92 0.37 -29.89
CA GLU A 430 -7.32 1.76 -30.15
C GLU A 430 -6.85 2.70 -29.02
N ILE A 431 -7.06 2.34 -27.75
CA ILE A 431 -6.64 3.12 -26.58
C ILE A 431 -5.12 3.33 -26.58
N VAL A 432 -4.37 2.27 -26.84
CA VAL A 432 -2.89 2.34 -26.87
C VAL A 432 -2.41 3.26 -27.99
N ASN A 433 -3.01 3.18 -29.16
CA ASN A 433 -2.66 4.04 -30.30
C ASN A 433 -3.05 5.50 -30.04
N GLU A 434 -4.20 5.76 -29.43
CA GLU A 434 -4.61 7.10 -29.01
C GLU A 434 -3.65 7.67 -27.95
N PHE A 435 -3.25 6.87 -26.96
CA PHE A 435 -2.26 7.27 -25.95
C PHE A 435 -0.94 7.69 -26.59
N ARG A 436 -0.42 6.90 -27.53
CA ARG A 436 0.82 7.22 -28.27
C ARG A 436 0.71 8.52 -29.05
N ALA A 437 -0.44 8.74 -29.70
CA ALA A 437 -0.69 9.97 -30.44
C ALA A 437 -0.72 11.20 -29.53
N ILE A 438 -1.36 11.10 -28.36
CA ILE A 438 -1.39 12.16 -27.35
C ILE A 438 0.03 12.43 -26.83
N HIS A 439 0.77 11.38 -26.50
CA HIS A 439 2.14 11.50 -26.01
C HIS A 439 3.07 12.16 -27.05
N ALA A 440 2.96 11.75 -28.30
CA ALA A 440 3.72 12.34 -29.41
C ALA A 440 3.37 13.82 -29.63
N ALA A 441 2.08 14.16 -29.55
CA ALA A 441 1.61 15.54 -29.70
C ALA A 441 2.10 16.45 -28.55
N ALA A 442 2.25 15.91 -27.35
CA ALA A 442 2.79 16.64 -26.20
C ALA A 442 4.29 16.96 -26.35
N ALA A 443 5.02 16.18 -27.15
CA ALA A 443 6.46 16.35 -27.44
C ALA A 443 7.33 16.60 -26.18
N GLY A 444 7.02 15.92 -25.08
CA GLY A 444 7.71 16.07 -23.79
C GLY A 444 7.39 17.36 -23.02
N GLN A 445 6.47 18.17 -23.51
CA GLN A 445 6.05 19.40 -22.85
C GLN A 445 4.80 19.18 -21.99
N ARG A 446 4.73 19.87 -20.86
CA ARG A 446 3.51 19.93 -20.06
C ARG A 446 2.71 21.17 -20.39
N PRO A 447 1.40 21.06 -20.62
CA PRO A 447 0.53 22.22 -20.81
C PRO A 447 0.58 23.14 -19.59
N ILE A 448 0.64 24.44 -19.81
CA ILE A 448 0.59 25.44 -18.77
C ILE A 448 -0.89 25.71 -18.41
N ALA A 449 -1.23 25.56 -17.13
CA ALA A 449 -2.53 25.99 -16.64
C ALA A 449 -2.55 27.52 -16.46
N THR A 450 -3.49 28.20 -17.11
CA THR A 450 -3.64 29.66 -17.06
C THR A 450 -4.74 30.13 -16.09
N GLY A 451 -5.34 29.21 -15.33
CA GLY A 451 -6.41 29.50 -14.40
C GLY A 451 -5.96 30.06 -13.06
N PRO A 452 -6.90 30.48 -12.21
CA PRO A 452 -6.60 30.94 -10.86
C PRO A 452 -5.94 29.83 -10.03
N ARG A 453 -5.05 30.23 -9.12
CA ARG A 453 -4.43 29.31 -8.17
C ARG A 453 -5.30 29.19 -6.92
N VAL A 454 -5.62 27.97 -6.52
CA VAL A 454 -6.33 27.67 -5.28
C VAL A 454 -5.35 27.08 -4.28
N ALA A 455 -5.28 27.66 -3.09
CA ALA A 455 -4.50 27.11 -1.98
C ALA A 455 -5.41 26.25 -1.09
N ILE A 456 -4.97 25.02 -0.82
CA ILE A 456 -5.65 24.10 0.10
C ILE A 456 -4.85 24.07 1.38
N VAL A 457 -5.49 24.47 2.48
CA VAL A 457 -4.88 24.41 3.82
C VAL A 457 -5.22 23.05 4.44
N ASN A 458 -4.21 22.33 4.89
CA ASN A 458 -4.37 21.07 5.60
C ASN A 458 -3.55 21.06 6.90
N CYS A 459 -4.01 20.31 7.91
CA CYS A 459 -3.36 20.25 9.21
C CYS A 459 -2.16 19.27 9.26
N TRP A 460 -1.97 18.43 8.23
CA TRP A 460 -0.91 17.43 8.17
C TRP A 460 0.40 17.95 7.54
N GLY A 461 0.35 19.08 6.86
CA GLY A 461 1.51 19.64 6.15
C GLY A 461 1.98 18.72 5.03
N ALA A 462 3.26 18.34 5.03
CA ALA A 462 3.83 17.39 4.08
C ALA A 462 3.61 15.91 4.46
N LEU A 463 3.09 15.65 5.65
CA LEU A 463 2.76 14.30 6.10
C LEU A 463 1.45 13.83 5.46
N ARG A 464 1.29 12.51 5.32
CA ARG A 464 0.16 11.92 4.58
C ARG A 464 -0.01 12.61 3.22
N SER A 465 1.10 12.80 2.55
CA SER A 465 1.21 13.63 1.35
C SER A 465 0.32 13.13 0.22
N TRP A 466 0.18 11.82 0.05
CA TRP A 466 -0.69 11.25 -0.97
C TRP A 466 -2.16 11.63 -0.75
N GLN A 467 -2.68 11.48 0.47
CA GLN A 467 -4.06 11.88 0.77
C GLN A 467 -4.30 13.36 0.50
N THR A 468 -3.35 14.21 0.94
CA THR A 468 -3.43 15.65 0.68
C THR A 468 -3.45 15.95 -0.81
N HIS A 469 -2.58 15.31 -1.59
CA HIS A 469 -2.51 15.48 -3.03
C HIS A 469 -3.73 14.90 -3.74
N MET A 470 -4.29 13.78 -3.26
CA MET A 470 -5.53 13.22 -3.80
C MET A 470 -6.68 14.24 -3.70
N VAL A 471 -6.88 14.86 -2.54
CA VAL A 471 -7.89 15.89 -2.36
C VAL A 471 -7.62 17.10 -3.26
N ALA A 472 -6.38 17.58 -3.31
CA ALA A 472 -5.99 18.70 -4.16
C ALA A 472 -6.26 18.42 -5.65
N HIS A 473 -5.86 17.26 -6.14
CA HIS A 473 -6.07 16.86 -7.53
C HIS A 473 -7.54 16.63 -7.86
N ALA A 474 -8.31 16.07 -6.93
CA ALA A 474 -9.76 15.89 -7.10
C ALA A 474 -10.48 17.23 -7.19
N LEU A 475 -10.17 18.18 -6.30
CA LEU A 475 -10.76 19.52 -6.33
C LEU A 475 -10.38 20.27 -7.61
N HIS A 476 -9.13 20.18 -8.04
CA HIS A 476 -8.70 20.79 -9.31
C HIS A 476 -9.46 20.20 -10.50
N TYR A 477 -9.66 18.89 -10.53
CA TYR A 477 -10.44 18.22 -11.55
C TYR A 477 -11.91 18.67 -11.54
N LEU A 478 -12.53 18.72 -10.39
CA LEU A 478 -13.91 19.19 -10.22
C LEU A 478 -14.07 20.64 -10.67
N SER A 479 -13.15 21.54 -10.31
CA SER A 479 -13.20 22.93 -10.72
C SER A 479 -13.15 23.11 -12.24
N LEU A 480 -12.40 22.26 -12.93
CA LEU A 480 -12.32 22.27 -14.39
C LEU A 480 -13.59 21.74 -15.05
N ILE A 481 -14.28 20.77 -14.45
CA ILE A 481 -15.58 20.29 -14.90
C ILE A 481 -16.63 21.37 -14.71
N HIS A 482 -16.67 22.04 -13.58
CA HIS A 482 -17.61 23.12 -13.28
C HIS A 482 -17.45 24.36 -14.20
N ILE A 483 -16.24 24.60 -14.69
CA ILE A 483 -15.99 25.69 -15.66
C ILE A 483 -16.45 25.30 -17.07
N SER A 484 -16.41 24.03 -17.42
CA SER A 484 -16.72 23.54 -18.78
C SER A 484 -18.16 23.09 -18.97
N GLU A 485 -18.88 22.74 -17.93
CA GLU A 485 -20.26 22.27 -17.98
C GLU A 485 -21.08 22.96 -16.88
N PRO A 486 -22.03 23.83 -17.20
CA PRO A 486 -22.98 24.34 -16.23
C PRO A 486 -23.88 23.19 -15.80
N THR A 487 -23.48 22.49 -14.73
CA THR A 487 -24.26 21.41 -14.15
C THR A 487 -25.47 21.97 -13.43
N ARG A 488 -26.66 21.39 -13.67
CA ARG A 488 -27.81 21.57 -12.80
C ARG A 488 -27.41 21.13 -11.37
N PRO A 489 -27.81 21.87 -10.33
CA PRO A 489 -27.53 21.45 -8.97
C PRO A 489 -28.26 20.12 -8.71
N GLU A 490 -27.52 19.03 -8.63
CA GLU A 490 -28.05 17.81 -8.08
C GLU A 490 -28.21 18.00 -6.57
N ARG A 491 -29.41 17.77 -6.07
CA ARG A 491 -29.69 17.80 -4.65
C ARG A 491 -28.88 16.71 -4.00
N ILE A 492 -27.98 17.10 -3.11
CA ILE A 492 -27.38 16.19 -2.13
C ILE A 492 -28.52 15.80 -1.19
N SER A 493 -28.97 14.54 -1.28
CA SER A 493 -29.90 13.91 -0.34
C SER A 493 -29.10 13.20 0.74
#